data_6308491acfef5aec6ef2eaa1f3cf3290
#
_entry.id   6308491acfef5aec6ef2eaa1f3cf3290
#
_cell.length_a   1.000
_cell.length_b   1.000
_cell.length_c   1.000
_cell.angle_alpha   90.00
_cell.angle_beta   90.00
_cell.angle_gamma   90.00
#
_symmetry.space_group_name_H-M   'P 1'
#
loop_
_entity.id
_entity.type
_entity.pdbx_description
1 polymer ?
#
loop_
_entity_poly.entity_id
_entity_poly.type
_entity_poly.pdbx_seq_one_letter_code
_entity_poly.pdbx_strand_id
1 'polypeptide(L)'
;MTARPIIFLDDGGVMNDNNARALQWQRLVGEYFVPLLGGSPEAWSRANRVVTDRLFEPDAWRRRVQAAADYRSFDRDYQVEWLGGMCELVGFETPPDEECLRLARHAAAFITRRVQAALPGVGDTIRALCRQGYMLHTASGESSLDLEGYLQAMGVRDCFGRLYGPDLIDTLKEGPEYYDRIFADLGIAAAEALEVDDSPRATRWATQVGARAALVGDSPLPQTGTTVHIGSLVELPATLQRLD
;
A
#
# COMPACT_ATOMS: atom_id res chain seq x y z
N MET A 1 11.35 7.36 -31.17
CA MET A 1 10.31 6.75 -30.30
C MET A 1 10.81 6.89 -28.87
N THR A 2 10.13 7.64 -28.06
CA THR A 2 10.44 7.72 -26.62
C THR A 2 10.24 6.33 -26.00
N ALA A 3 11.15 5.91 -25.14
CA ALA A 3 10.98 4.65 -24.42
C ALA A 3 9.71 4.71 -23.56
N ARG A 4 8.95 3.64 -23.50
CA ARG A 4 7.75 3.56 -22.64
C ARG A 4 8.15 3.75 -21.19
N PRO A 5 7.36 4.50 -20.39
CA PRO A 5 7.66 4.66 -18.97
C PRO A 5 7.50 3.33 -18.22
N ILE A 6 8.30 3.16 -17.19
CA ILE A 6 8.09 2.16 -16.16
C ILE A 6 7.05 2.71 -15.19
N ILE A 7 5.97 1.97 -14.95
CA ILE A 7 4.83 2.46 -14.18
C ILE A 7 4.89 1.90 -12.77
N PHE A 8 4.78 2.80 -11.79
CA PHE A 8 4.68 2.48 -10.37
C PHE A 8 3.28 2.84 -9.89
N LEU A 9 2.57 1.88 -9.33
CA LEU A 9 1.19 2.05 -8.86
C LEU A 9 1.16 2.02 -7.34
N ASP A 10 0.52 3.02 -6.73
CA ASP A 10 0.09 2.89 -5.34
C ASP A 10 -1.06 1.91 -5.21
N ASP A 11 -1.30 1.41 -3.99
CA ASP A 11 -2.37 0.46 -3.71
C ASP A 11 -3.67 1.15 -3.33
N GLY A 12 -3.68 1.83 -2.21
CA GLY A 12 -4.89 2.44 -1.65
C GLY A 12 -5.34 3.68 -2.41
N GLY A 13 -6.62 3.75 -2.80
CA GLY A 13 -7.15 4.87 -3.58
C GLY A 13 -6.82 4.83 -5.08
N VAL A 14 -5.86 4.00 -5.49
CA VAL A 14 -5.47 3.78 -6.90
C VAL A 14 -5.94 2.42 -7.41
N MET A 15 -5.55 1.35 -6.71
CA MET A 15 -5.94 -0.02 -7.08
C MET A 15 -7.09 -0.55 -6.21
N ASN A 16 -7.08 -0.26 -4.92
CA ASN A 16 -8.06 -0.72 -3.96
C ASN A 16 -8.81 0.45 -3.30
N ASP A 17 -10.10 0.24 -3.06
CA ASP A 17 -10.93 1.13 -2.23
C ASP A 17 -10.57 0.94 -0.76
N ASN A 18 -10.03 2.00 -0.14
CA ASN A 18 -9.60 1.99 1.26
C ASN A 18 -10.74 1.70 2.25
N ASN A 19 -11.97 2.19 1.98
CA ASN A 19 -13.11 1.96 2.86
C ASN A 19 -13.60 0.51 2.76
N ALA A 20 -13.76 -0.01 1.55
CA ALA A 20 -14.15 -1.40 1.33
C ALA A 20 -13.11 -2.37 1.90
N ARG A 21 -11.82 -2.05 1.76
CA ARG A 21 -10.69 -2.79 2.34
C ARG A 21 -10.77 -2.82 3.87
N ALA A 22 -10.94 -1.67 4.51
CA ALA A 22 -11.00 -1.56 5.96
C ALA A 22 -12.14 -2.39 6.57
N LEU A 23 -13.33 -2.37 5.95
CA LEU A 23 -14.47 -3.18 6.40
C LEU A 23 -14.18 -4.69 6.31
N GLN A 24 -13.50 -5.12 5.26
CA GLN A 24 -13.13 -6.53 5.10
C GLN A 24 -12.03 -6.95 6.08
N TRP A 25 -11.05 -6.09 6.34
CA TRP A 25 -10.04 -6.31 7.37
C TRP A 25 -10.70 -6.55 8.73
N GLN A 26 -11.64 -5.69 9.15
CA GLN A 26 -12.35 -5.83 10.42
C GLN A 26 -13.02 -7.20 10.56
N ARG A 27 -13.67 -7.69 9.51
CA ARG A 27 -14.31 -9.01 9.51
C ARG A 27 -13.28 -10.14 9.53
N LEU A 28 -12.28 -10.09 8.65
CA LEU A 28 -11.29 -11.14 8.46
C LEU A 28 -10.35 -11.31 9.66
N VAL A 29 -10.09 -10.25 10.41
CA VAL A 29 -9.36 -10.32 11.69
C VAL A 29 -10.05 -11.29 12.65
N GLY A 30 -11.37 -11.19 12.80
CA GLY A 30 -12.13 -12.14 13.63
C GLY A 30 -12.09 -13.56 13.11
N GLU A 31 -12.21 -13.74 11.79
CA GLU A 31 -12.11 -15.06 11.17
C GLU A 31 -10.75 -15.74 11.41
N TYR A 32 -9.68 -14.93 11.48
CA TYR A 32 -8.33 -15.43 11.73
C TYR A 32 -8.08 -15.74 13.21
N PHE A 33 -8.38 -14.81 14.13
CA PHE A 33 -7.98 -14.94 15.53
C PHE A 33 -8.90 -15.81 16.38
N VAL A 34 -10.21 -15.87 16.08
CA VAL A 34 -11.14 -16.69 16.88
C VAL A 34 -10.74 -18.16 16.98
N PRO A 35 -10.37 -18.85 15.89
CA PRO A 35 -9.94 -20.25 15.98
C PRO A 35 -8.63 -20.46 16.74
N LEU A 36 -7.77 -19.43 16.82
CA LEU A 36 -6.43 -19.51 17.41
C LEU A 36 -6.42 -19.10 18.88
N LEU A 37 -7.12 -18.01 19.21
CA LEU A 37 -7.05 -17.36 20.52
C LEU A 37 -8.40 -17.39 21.26
N GLY A 38 -9.50 -17.70 20.57
CA GLY A 38 -10.85 -17.64 21.16
C GLY A 38 -11.50 -16.26 21.02
N GLY A 39 -12.53 -16.01 21.82
CA GLY A 39 -13.33 -14.78 21.77
C GLY A 39 -14.43 -14.85 20.70
N SER A 40 -14.96 -13.69 20.30
CA SER A 40 -15.96 -13.60 19.23
C SER A 40 -15.44 -12.76 18.06
N PRO A 41 -15.92 -13.02 16.83
CA PRO A 41 -15.55 -12.23 15.66
C PRO A 41 -15.82 -10.73 15.85
N GLU A 42 -16.92 -10.38 16.51
CA GLU A 42 -17.32 -9.01 16.78
C GLU A 42 -16.37 -8.32 17.78
N ALA A 43 -15.86 -9.06 18.77
CA ALA A 43 -14.90 -8.53 19.74
C ALA A 43 -13.58 -8.19 19.04
N TRP A 44 -13.04 -9.08 18.24
CA TRP A 44 -11.83 -8.86 17.45
C TRP A 44 -12.00 -7.73 16.42
N SER A 45 -13.14 -7.68 15.73
CA SER A 45 -13.46 -6.61 14.78
C SER A 45 -13.48 -5.24 15.46
N ARG A 46 -14.13 -5.12 16.63
CA ARG A 46 -14.14 -3.86 17.39
C ARG A 46 -12.74 -3.51 17.90
N ALA A 47 -12.00 -4.49 18.41
CA ALA A 47 -10.64 -4.27 18.89
C ALA A 47 -9.72 -3.77 17.78
N ASN A 48 -9.76 -4.42 16.61
CA ASN A 48 -9.00 -3.99 15.44
C ASN A 48 -9.31 -2.52 15.07
N ARG A 49 -10.59 -2.14 15.00
CA ARG A 49 -10.96 -0.76 14.68
C ARG A 49 -10.38 0.23 15.70
N VAL A 50 -10.57 -0.04 16.99
CA VAL A 50 -10.08 0.85 18.06
C VAL A 50 -8.56 0.99 18.01
N VAL A 51 -7.85 -0.13 17.80
CA VAL A 51 -6.38 -0.12 17.75
C VAL A 51 -5.90 0.61 16.50
N THR A 52 -6.47 0.32 15.32
CA THR A 52 -6.07 0.99 14.07
C THR A 52 -6.38 2.48 14.11
N ASP A 53 -7.53 2.91 14.62
CA ASP A 53 -7.85 4.33 14.79
C ASP A 53 -6.81 5.05 15.66
N ARG A 54 -6.33 4.39 16.75
CA ARG A 54 -5.27 4.92 17.61
C ARG A 54 -3.90 4.95 16.91
N LEU A 55 -3.56 3.89 16.19
CA LEU A 55 -2.26 3.78 15.50
C LEU A 55 -2.11 4.78 14.35
N PHE A 56 -3.20 5.04 13.63
CA PHE A 56 -3.24 5.98 12.50
C PHE A 56 -3.65 7.41 12.89
N GLU A 57 -3.84 7.68 14.20
CA GLU A 57 -4.01 9.07 14.65
C GLU A 57 -2.79 9.90 14.18
N PRO A 58 -2.98 11.07 13.52
CA PRO A 58 -1.90 11.76 12.81
C PRO A 58 -0.68 12.09 13.66
N ASP A 59 -0.87 12.49 14.94
CA ASP A 59 0.24 12.79 15.83
C ASP A 59 0.93 11.53 16.36
N ALA A 60 0.16 10.46 16.61
CA ALA A 60 0.72 9.16 17.00
C ALA A 60 1.55 8.56 15.86
N TRP A 61 1.03 8.59 14.63
CA TRP A 61 1.74 8.16 13.43
C TRP A 61 3.06 8.93 13.26
N ARG A 62 3.01 10.26 13.31
CA ARG A 62 4.19 11.11 13.17
C ARG A 62 5.26 10.80 14.22
N ARG A 63 4.86 10.65 15.50
CA ARG A 63 5.80 10.28 16.55
C ARG A 63 6.44 8.92 16.30
N ARG A 64 5.68 7.95 15.85
CA ARG A 64 6.17 6.60 15.50
C ARG A 64 7.20 6.63 14.37
N VAL A 65 6.87 7.32 13.28
CA VAL A 65 7.79 7.52 12.14
C VAL A 65 9.10 8.17 12.59
N GLN A 66 9.02 9.22 13.43
CA GLN A 66 10.20 9.93 13.93
C GLN A 66 11.04 9.11 14.92
N ALA A 67 10.43 8.20 15.67
CA ALA A 67 11.13 7.36 16.66
C ALA A 67 11.81 6.15 16.03
N ALA A 68 11.35 5.70 14.86
CA ALA A 68 11.89 4.52 14.20
C ALA A 68 13.28 4.80 13.60
N ALA A 69 14.23 3.90 13.84
CA ALA A 69 15.57 3.98 13.26
C ALA A 69 15.59 3.53 11.79
N ASP A 70 14.72 2.58 11.44
CA ASP A 70 14.57 1.96 10.13
C ASP A 70 13.14 1.39 9.99
N TYR A 71 12.79 0.92 8.79
CA TYR A 71 11.47 0.32 8.58
C TYR A 71 11.27 -0.97 9.38
N ARG A 72 12.31 -1.78 9.54
CA ARG A 72 12.20 -3.05 10.28
C ARG A 72 11.80 -2.83 11.74
N SER A 73 12.37 -1.84 12.42
CA SER A 73 12.01 -1.48 13.79
C SER A 73 10.61 -0.88 13.85
N PHE A 74 10.25 -0.01 12.89
CA PHE A 74 8.90 0.53 12.76
C PHE A 74 7.85 -0.58 12.62
N ASP A 75 8.04 -1.52 11.68
CA ASP A 75 7.11 -2.62 11.41
C ASP A 75 6.95 -3.52 12.63
N ARG A 76 8.09 -3.87 13.27
CA ARG A 76 8.06 -4.69 14.48
C ARG A 76 7.19 -4.06 15.58
N ASP A 77 7.47 -2.81 15.91
CA ASP A 77 6.75 -2.10 16.96
C ASP A 77 5.27 -1.91 16.62
N TYR A 78 4.98 -1.62 15.34
CA TYR A 78 3.61 -1.52 14.83
C TYR A 78 2.85 -2.84 14.98
N GLN A 79 3.42 -3.97 14.55
CA GLN A 79 2.77 -5.28 14.60
C GLN A 79 2.54 -5.77 16.04
N VAL A 80 3.52 -5.55 16.92
CA VAL A 80 3.41 -5.90 18.34
C VAL A 80 2.31 -5.08 19.02
N GLU A 81 2.30 -3.76 18.80
CA GLU A 81 1.27 -2.88 19.37
C GLU A 81 -0.12 -3.17 18.80
N TRP A 82 -0.22 -3.48 17.51
CA TRP A 82 -1.48 -3.84 16.87
C TRP A 82 -2.11 -5.09 17.50
N LEU A 83 -1.38 -6.19 17.59
CA LEU A 83 -1.91 -7.42 18.15
C LEU A 83 -2.06 -7.31 19.68
N GLY A 84 -1.07 -6.78 20.37
CA GLY A 84 -1.13 -6.61 21.84
C GLY A 84 -2.33 -5.77 22.27
N GLY A 85 -2.54 -4.63 21.61
CA GLY A 85 -3.70 -3.77 21.89
C GLY A 85 -5.04 -4.45 21.60
N MET A 86 -5.11 -5.30 20.58
CA MET A 86 -6.32 -6.10 20.34
C MET A 86 -6.53 -7.15 21.41
N CYS A 87 -5.49 -7.88 21.82
CA CYS A 87 -5.57 -8.88 22.91
C CYS A 87 -6.09 -8.26 24.20
N GLU A 88 -5.55 -7.11 24.62
CA GLU A 88 -6.01 -6.36 25.80
C GLU A 88 -7.51 -6.02 25.72
N LEU A 89 -7.97 -5.49 24.56
CA LEU A 89 -9.37 -5.09 24.37
C LEU A 89 -10.34 -6.28 24.31
N VAL A 90 -9.89 -7.44 23.86
CA VAL A 90 -10.69 -8.67 23.82
C VAL A 90 -10.64 -9.41 25.17
N GLY A 91 -9.68 -9.06 26.06
CA GLY A 91 -9.54 -9.66 27.37
C GLY A 91 -8.65 -10.91 27.41
N PHE A 92 -7.70 -10.99 26.48
CA PHE A 92 -6.67 -12.04 26.44
C PHE A 92 -5.33 -11.53 26.91
N GLU A 93 -4.52 -12.43 27.46
CA GLU A 93 -3.12 -12.13 27.75
C GLU A 93 -2.37 -11.85 26.44
N THR A 94 -1.61 -10.75 26.42
CA THR A 94 -0.78 -10.40 25.28
C THR A 94 0.37 -11.39 25.15
N PRO A 95 0.53 -12.08 24.01
CA PRO A 95 1.67 -12.94 23.76
C PRO A 95 3.00 -12.19 23.83
N PRO A 96 4.13 -12.86 24.05
CA PRO A 96 5.44 -12.25 23.89
C PRO A 96 5.62 -11.62 22.49
N ASP A 97 6.44 -10.56 22.41
CA ASP A 97 6.65 -9.77 21.18
C ASP A 97 6.89 -10.61 19.92
N GLU A 98 7.75 -11.61 20.00
CA GLU A 98 8.08 -12.47 18.85
C GLU A 98 6.87 -13.30 18.38
N GLU A 99 6.02 -13.71 19.31
CA GLU A 99 4.78 -14.41 18.98
C GLU A 99 3.73 -13.44 18.44
N CYS A 100 3.63 -12.23 19.01
CA CYS A 100 2.79 -11.15 18.44
C CYS A 100 3.18 -10.88 16.98
N LEU A 101 4.46 -10.67 16.72
CA LEU A 101 4.98 -10.42 15.38
C LEU A 101 4.66 -11.56 14.40
N ARG A 102 4.87 -12.82 14.85
CA ARG A 102 4.56 -14.00 14.04
C ARG A 102 3.07 -14.09 13.71
N LEU A 103 2.20 -13.93 14.70
CA LEU A 103 0.75 -14.02 14.53
C LEU A 103 0.21 -12.86 13.68
N ALA A 104 0.71 -11.65 13.88
CA ALA A 104 0.32 -10.49 13.10
C ALA A 104 0.65 -10.65 11.62
N ARG A 105 1.87 -11.09 11.30
CA ARG A 105 2.29 -11.37 9.90
C ARG A 105 1.47 -12.48 9.26
N HIS A 106 1.14 -13.54 9.99
CA HIS A 106 0.28 -14.61 9.48
C HIS A 106 -1.16 -14.12 9.28
N ALA A 107 -1.66 -13.27 10.18
CA ALA A 107 -2.98 -12.63 10.03
C ALA A 107 -3.02 -11.76 8.77
N ALA A 108 -2.02 -10.89 8.57
CA ALA A 108 -1.91 -10.05 7.39
C ALA A 108 -1.91 -10.90 6.10
N ALA A 109 -1.08 -11.94 6.04
CA ALA A 109 -1.04 -12.84 4.88
C ALA A 109 -2.36 -13.61 4.65
N PHE A 110 -3.09 -13.96 5.72
CA PHE A 110 -4.43 -14.57 5.61
C PHE A 110 -5.45 -13.58 5.07
N ILE A 111 -5.42 -12.35 5.57
CA ILE A 111 -6.41 -11.32 5.28
C ILE A 111 -6.23 -10.76 3.87
N THR A 112 -5.02 -10.33 3.53
CA THR A 112 -4.75 -9.63 2.26
C THR A 112 -5.13 -10.47 1.04
N ARG A 113 -4.91 -11.78 1.09
CA ARG A 113 -5.31 -12.72 0.04
C ARG A 113 -6.83 -12.94 -0.09
N ARG A 114 -7.63 -12.41 0.85
CA ARG A 114 -9.09 -12.55 0.88
C ARG A 114 -9.84 -11.24 0.69
N VAL A 115 -9.11 -10.14 0.73
CA VAL A 115 -9.69 -8.81 0.49
C VAL A 115 -10.08 -8.67 -0.97
N GLN A 116 -11.35 -8.33 -1.20
CA GLN A 116 -11.94 -8.05 -2.52
C GLN A 116 -12.37 -6.58 -2.53
N ALA A 117 -11.39 -5.68 -2.65
CA ALA A 117 -11.61 -4.24 -2.59
C ALA A 117 -11.14 -3.50 -3.83
N ALA A 118 -10.85 -4.22 -4.93
CA ALA A 118 -10.43 -3.59 -6.18
C ALA A 118 -11.43 -2.54 -6.65
N LEU A 119 -10.93 -1.37 -7.00
CA LEU A 119 -11.74 -0.32 -7.62
C LEU A 119 -12.29 -0.80 -8.99
N PRO A 120 -13.47 -0.34 -9.41
CA PRO A 120 -14.10 -0.78 -10.66
C PRO A 120 -13.20 -0.61 -11.87
N GLY A 121 -13.04 -1.67 -12.67
CA GLY A 121 -12.27 -1.68 -13.91
C GLY A 121 -10.75 -1.73 -13.75
N VAL A 122 -10.21 -1.60 -12.53
CA VAL A 122 -8.77 -1.55 -12.27
C VAL A 122 -8.07 -2.83 -12.69
N GLY A 123 -8.59 -4.00 -12.32
CA GLY A 123 -8.00 -5.28 -12.71
C GLY A 123 -7.88 -5.47 -14.23
N ASP A 124 -8.89 -5.03 -14.98
CA ASP A 124 -8.87 -5.09 -16.45
C ASP A 124 -7.86 -4.10 -17.04
N THR A 125 -7.75 -2.92 -16.45
CA THR A 125 -6.78 -1.89 -16.83
C THR A 125 -5.35 -2.37 -16.62
N ILE A 126 -5.03 -2.96 -15.46
CA ILE A 126 -3.71 -3.54 -15.17
C ILE A 126 -3.37 -4.61 -16.18
N ARG A 127 -4.29 -5.55 -16.45
CA ARG A 127 -4.10 -6.59 -17.47
C ARG A 127 -3.90 -6.01 -18.88
N ALA A 128 -4.59 -4.91 -19.20
CA ALA A 128 -4.43 -4.24 -20.50
C ALA A 128 -3.04 -3.58 -20.62
N LEU A 129 -2.56 -2.87 -19.62
CA LEU A 129 -1.22 -2.28 -19.58
C LEU A 129 -0.14 -3.36 -19.71
N CYS A 130 -0.28 -4.45 -18.96
CA CYS A 130 0.62 -5.60 -19.01
C CYS A 130 0.69 -6.21 -20.43
N ARG A 131 -0.47 -6.47 -21.06
CA ARG A 131 -0.53 -6.98 -22.45
C ARG A 131 0.07 -5.99 -23.47
N GLN A 132 0.00 -4.70 -23.20
CA GLN A 132 0.64 -3.67 -24.02
C GLN A 132 2.16 -3.60 -23.83
N GLY A 133 2.71 -4.37 -22.88
CA GLY A 133 4.15 -4.46 -22.64
C GLY A 133 4.70 -3.35 -21.74
N TYR A 134 3.86 -2.69 -20.94
CA TYR A 134 4.34 -1.81 -19.86
C TYR A 134 4.92 -2.65 -18.72
N MET A 135 6.06 -2.22 -18.19
CA MET A 135 6.58 -2.75 -16.93
C MET A 135 5.84 -2.09 -15.77
N LEU A 136 5.20 -2.92 -14.93
CA LEU A 136 4.45 -2.47 -13.77
C LEU A 136 5.17 -2.88 -12.49
N HIS A 137 5.27 -1.95 -11.57
CA HIS A 137 5.73 -2.14 -10.20
C HIS A 137 4.74 -1.48 -9.24
N THR A 138 4.84 -1.78 -7.96
CA THR A 138 4.15 -0.97 -6.95
C THR A 138 5.09 0.07 -6.36
N ALA A 139 4.54 1.16 -5.82
CA ALA A 139 5.22 2.09 -4.93
C ALA A 139 4.22 2.52 -3.85
N SER A 140 4.08 1.71 -2.81
CA SER A 140 3.02 1.86 -1.80
C SER A 140 3.57 2.01 -0.39
N GLY A 141 2.76 2.52 0.53
CA GLY A 141 3.04 2.48 1.97
C GLY A 141 2.82 1.11 2.60
N GLU A 142 2.16 0.18 1.89
CA GLU A 142 1.95 -1.21 2.33
C GLU A 142 3.23 -2.04 2.13
N SER A 143 3.42 -3.08 2.95
CA SER A 143 4.55 -4.01 2.77
C SER A 143 4.44 -4.80 1.47
N SER A 144 5.57 -5.26 0.94
CA SER A 144 5.61 -6.11 -0.26
C SER A 144 4.79 -7.40 -0.10
N LEU A 145 4.71 -7.94 1.12
CA LEU A 145 3.93 -9.14 1.44
C LEU A 145 2.42 -8.86 1.42
N ASP A 146 1.99 -7.70 1.91
CA ASP A 146 0.59 -7.29 1.85
C ASP A 146 0.15 -7.01 0.42
N LEU A 147 0.99 -6.30 -0.34
CA LEU A 147 0.79 -6.06 -1.77
C LEU A 147 0.68 -7.37 -2.57
N GLU A 148 1.55 -8.35 -2.28
CA GLU A 148 1.47 -9.69 -2.86
C GLU A 148 0.08 -10.30 -2.65
N GLY A 149 -0.44 -10.24 -1.42
CA GLY A 149 -1.76 -10.76 -1.07
C GLY A 149 -2.89 -10.05 -1.81
N TYR A 150 -2.91 -8.72 -1.82
CA TYR A 150 -3.93 -7.93 -2.51
C TYR A 150 -3.94 -8.16 -4.03
N LEU A 151 -2.77 -8.19 -4.65
CA LEU A 151 -2.65 -8.43 -6.09
C LEU A 151 -3.02 -9.87 -6.49
N GLN A 152 -2.75 -10.86 -5.62
CA GLN A 152 -3.23 -12.23 -5.79
C GLN A 152 -4.76 -12.30 -5.70
N ALA A 153 -5.36 -11.64 -4.69
CA ALA A 153 -6.80 -11.58 -4.53
C ALA A 153 -7.50 -10.91 -5.73
N MET A 154 -6.86 -9.90 -6.33
CA MET A 154 -7.32 -9.22 -7.55
C MET A 154 -7.08 -10.03 -8.84
N GLY A 155 -6.23 -11.06 -8.79
CA GLY A 155 -5.85 -11.88 -9.95
C GLY A 155 -4.99 -11.14 -10.98
N VAL A 156 -4.10 -10.24 -10.52
CA VAL A 156 -3.21 -9.44 -11.38
C VAL A 156 -1.75 -9.49 -10.96
N ARG A 157 -1.39 -10.31 -9.96
CA ARG A 157 -0.02 -10.39 -9.42
C ARG A 157 1.03 -10.59 -10.52
N ASP A 158 0.74 -11.44 -11.50
CA ASP A 158 1.66 -11.79 -12.59
C ASP A 158 1.93 -10.64 -13.56
N CYS A 159 1.16 -9.55 -13.47
CA CYS A 159 1.39 -8.32 -14.24
C CYS A 159 2.49 -7.44 -13.64
N PHE A 160 2.89 -7.70 -12.39
CA PHE A 160 3.84 -6.86 -11.67
C PHE A 160 5.20 -7.54 -11.55
N GLY A 161 6.25 -6.75 -11.72
CA GLY A 161 7.62 -7.13 -11.39
C GLY A 161 7.86 -7.04 -9.87
N ARG A 162 8.59 -6.00 -9.44
CA ARG A 162 8.86 -5.74 -8.02
C ARG A 162 7.65 -5.11 -7.33
N LEU A 163 7.38 -5.54 -6.12
CA LEU A 163 6.33 -4.97 -5.27
C LEU A 163 6.97 -4.06 -4.24
N TYR A 164 7.31 -2.84 -4.66
CA TYR A 164 7.93 -1.90 -3.74
C TYR A 164 6.94 -1.43 -2.68
N GLY A 165 7.23 -1.86 -1.48
CA GLY A 165 6.78 -1.33 -0.21
C GLY A 165 7.99 -0.90 0.60
N PRO A 166 7.78 -0.33 1.81
CA PRO A 166 8.85 0.16 2.66
C PRO A 166 9.86 -0.91 3.07
N ASP A 167 9.43 -2.17 3.14
CA ASP A 167 10.23 -3.33 3.55
C ASP A 167 11.34 -3.70 2.55
N LEU A 168 11.14 -3.46 1.25
CA LEU A 168 12.13 -3.80 0.23
C LEU A 168 13.29 -2.79 0.15
N ILE A 169 13.05 -1.56 0.57
CA ILE A 169 14.01 -0.46 0.46
C ILE A 169 14.35 0.17 1.81
N ASP A 170 13.85 -0.42 2.89
CA ASP A 170 14.05 0.00 4.28
C ASP A 170 13.80 1.50 4.49
N THR A 171 12.68 2.00 3.94
CA THR A 171 12.31 3.42 4.01
C THR A 171 10.81 3.60 3.90
N LEU A 172 10.22 4.30 4.88
CA LEU A 172 8.81 4.66 4.86
C LEU A 172 8.47 5.61 3.70
N LYS A 173 7.27 5.51 3.14
CA LYS A 173 6.75 6.41 2.09
C LYS A 173 6.34 7.77 2.69
N GLU A 174 7.33 8.49 3.27
CA GLU A 174 7.13 9.75 3.98
C GLU A 174 8.01 10.89 3.43
N GLY A 175 8.62 10.68 2.25
CA GLY A 175 9.48 11.67 1.61
C GLY A 175 10.00 11.25 0.24
N PRO A 176 10.73 12.14 -0.45
CA PRO A 176 11.30 11.86 -1.77
C PRO A 176 12.35 10.74 -1.75
N GLU A 177 13.03 10.51 -0.63
CA GLU A 177 14.03 9.45 -0.46
C GLU A 177 13.43 8.05 -0.75
N TYR A 178 12.14 7.85 -0.47
CA TYR A 178 11.44 6.61 -0.80
C TYR A 178 11.55 6.27 -2.28
N TYR A 179 11.30 7.25 -3.15
CA TYR A 179 11.37 7.07 -4.61
C TYR A 179 12.82 6.98 -5.11
N ASP A 180 13.74 7.77 -4.56
CA ASP A 180 15.18 7.67 -4.89
C ASP A 180 15.70 6.25 -4.65
N ARG A 181 15.34 5.63 -3.52
CA ARG A 181 15.75 4.25 -3.21
C ARG A 181 15.11 3.23 -4.14
N ILE A 182 13.83 3.39 -4.50
CA ILE A 182 13.17 2.51 -5.49
C ILE A 182 13.90 2.55 -6.83
N PHE A 183 14.18 3.76 -7.35
CA PHE A 183 14.82 3.91 -8.65
C PHE A 183 16.26 3.42 -8.64
N ALA A 184 16.98 3.62 -7.53
CA ALA A 184 18.34 3.10 -7.34
C ALA A 184 18.34 1.55 -7.28
N ASP A 185 17.41 0.93 -6.54
CA ASP A 185 17.29 -0.54 -6.46
C ASP A 185 16.95 -1.17 -7.82
N LEU A 186 16.09 -0.51 -8.60
CA LEU A 186 15.73 -0.98 -9.95
C LEU A 186 16.81 -0.64 -11.00
N GLY A 187 17.72 0.26 -10.71
CA GLY A 187 18.79 0.71 -11.62
C GLY A 187 18.28 1.54 -12.78
N ILE A 188 17.26 2.37 -12.58
CA ILE A 188 16.65 3.23 -13.60
C ILE A 188 16.88 4.72 -13.32
N ALA A 189 16.81 5.55 -14.36
CA ALA A 189 16.74 6.99 -14.17
C ALA A 189 15.30 7.40 -13.79
N ALA A 190 15.14 8.35 -12.87
CA ALA A 190 13.83 8.83 -12.42
C ALA A 190 12.94 9.30 -13.60
N ALA A 191 13.52 9.89 -14.65
CA ALA A 191 12.79 10.33 -15.84
C ALA A 191 12.12 9.18 -16.64
N GLU A 192 12.54 7.93 -16.42
CA GLU A 192 11.92 6.73 -17.02
C GLU A 192 10.68 6.26 -16.23
N ALA A 193 10.49 6.77 -15.00
CA ALA A 193 9.41 6.38 -14.12
C ALA A 193 8.16 7.25 -14.30
N LEU A 194 7.00 6.60 -14.18
CA LEU A 194 5.70 7.24 -14.00
C LEU A 194 5.08 6.71 -12.72
N GLU A 195 5.01 7.56 -11.71
CA GLU A 195 4.29 7.29 -10.46
C GLU A 195 2.80 7.56 -10.61
N VAL A 196 1.95 6.67 -10.11
CA VAL A 196 0.49 6.80 -10.12
C VAL A 196 -0.02 6.67 -8.69
N ASP A 197 -0.55 7.75 -8.14
CA ASP A 197 -0.88 7.85 -6.71
C ASP A 197 -2.09 8.76 -6.50
N ASP A 198 -2.89 8.53 -5.45
CA ASP A 198 -4.00 9.39 -5.06
C ASP A 198 -3.57 10.52 -4.11
N SER A 199 -2.34 10.44 -3.59
CA SER A 199 -1.78 11.44 -2.69
C SER A 199 -1.04 12.56 -3.42
N PRO A 200 -1.48 13.82 -3.28
CA PRO A 200 -0.74 14.97 -3.80
C PRO A 200 0.66 15.13 -3.19
N ARG A 201 0.89 14.58 -1.99
CA ARG A 201 2.21 14.58 -1.36
C ARG A 201 3.14 13.59 -2.04
N ALA A 202 2.67 12.37 -2.26
CA ALA A 202 3.44 11.30 -2.89
C ALA A 202 3.83 11.67 -4.33
N THR A 203 2.88 12.14 -5.14
CA THR A 203 3.17 12.62 -6.51
C THR A 203 4.17 13.77 -6.53
N ARG A 204 4.11 14.69 -5.55
CA ARG A 204 5.11 15.75 -5.39
C ARG A 204 6.49 15.20 -5.06
N TRP A 205 6.60 14.22 -4.16
CA TRP A 205 7.88 13.61 -3.82
C TRP A 205 8.50 12.89 -5.04
N ALA A 206 7.70 12.12 -5.78
CA ALA A 206 8.16 11.48 -7.01
C ALA A 206 8.67 12.50 -8.04
N THR A 207 7.97 13.62 -8.23
CA THR A 207 8.41 14.66 -9.16
C THR A 207 9.62 15.45 -8.67
N GLN A 208 9.83 15.60 -7.37
CA GLN A 208 11.04 16.20 -6.79
C GLN A 208 12.31 15.42 -7.15
N VAL A 209 12.22 14.11 -7.24
CA VAL A 209 13.36 13.26 -7.66
C VAL A 209 13.47 13.09 -9.18
N GLY A 210 12.58 13.72 -9.94
CA GLY A 210 12.64 13.78 -11.40
C GLY A 210 11.74 12.79 -12.14
N ALA A 211 10.87 12.06 -11.46
CA ALA A 211 9.89 11.21 -12.09
C ALA A 211 8.72 12.02 -12.68
N ARG A 212 7.98 11.41 -13.62
CA ARG A 212 6.63 11.88 -13.98
C ARG A 212 5.62 11.33 -13.00
N ALA A 213 4.49 11.99 -12.84
CA ALA A 213 3.42 11.52 -11.96
C ALA A 213 2.04 11.63 -12.60
N ALA A 214 1.14 10.73 -12.22
CA ALA A 214 -0.29 10.82 -12.46
C ALA A 214 -1.01 10.83 -11.10
N LEU A 215 -1.69 11.92 -10.80
CA LEU A 215 -2.51 12.07 -9.60
C LEU A 215 -3.90 11.52 -9.89
N VAL A 216 -4.34 10.54 -9.11
CA VAL A 216 -5.65 9.89 -9.22
C VAL A 216 -6.67 10.62 -8.36
N GLY A 217 -7.86 10.81 -8.89
CA GLY A 217 -9.00 11.43 -8.17
C GLY A 217 -9.22 12.90 -8.52
N ASP A 218 -10.26 13.45 -7.91
CA ASP A 218 -10.62 14.86 -8.08
C ASP A 218 -9.69 15.74 -7.24
N SER A 219 -8.76 16.42 -7.90
CA SER A 219 -7.85 17.35 -7.24
C SER A 219 -7.98 18.75 -7.82
N PRO A 220 -8.11 19.79 -6.97
CA PRO A 220 -8.09 21.18 -7.41
C PRO A 220 -6.68 21.68 -7.75
N LEU A 221 -5.64 20.85 -7.58
CA LEU A 221 -4.28 21.25 -7.86
C LEU A 221 -4.07 21.46 -9.36
N PRO A 222 -3.34 22.52 -9.77
CA PRO A 222 -3.04 22.74 -11.17
C PRO A 222 -2.18 21.61 -11.72
N GLN A 223 -2.46 21.19 -12.95
CA GLN A 223 -1.57 20.30 -13.69
C GLN A 223 -0.24 21.01 -13.94
N THR A 224 0.85 20.28 -13.76
CA THR A 224 2.20 20.76 -14.09
C THR A 224 2.73 19.96 -15.28
N GLY A 225 3.83 20.40 -15.89
CA GLY A 225 4.42 19.66 -17.01
C GLY A 225 4.90 18.24 -16.64
N THR A 226 5.04 17.94 -15.35
CA THR A 226 5.47 16.64 -14.82
C THR A 226 4.37 15.82 -14.15
N THR A 227 3.20 16.43 -13.87
CA THR A 227 2.06 15.77 -13.23
C THR A 227 0.80 15.93 -14.07
N VAL A 228 0.17 14.82 -14.43
CA VAL A 228 -1.16 14.78 -15.05
C VAL A 228 -2.20 14.35 -14.03
N HIS A 229 -3.46 14.74 -14.23
CA HIS A 229 -4.58 14.34 -13.38
C HIS A 229 -5.46 13.36 -14.15
N ILE A 230 -5.87 12.28 -13.47
CA ILE A 230 -6.80 11.28 -13.98
C ILE A 230 -7.85 10.98 -12.91
N GLY A 231 -9.11 10.82 -13.32
CA GLY A 231 -10.20 10.53 -12.38
C GLY A 231 -10.07 9.14 -11.74
N SER A 232 -9.48 8.20 -12.46
CA SER A 232 -9.21 6.83 -11.97
C SER A 232 -8.10 6.17 -12.79
N LEU A 233 -7.55 5.07 -12.28
CA LEU A 233 -6.54 4.27 -13.01
C LEU A 233 -7.03 3.82 -14.40
N VAL A 234 -8.34 3.69 -14.58
CA VAL A 234 -8.96 3.29 -15.86
C VAL A 234 -8.63 4.25 -17.01
N GLU A 235 -8.36 5.52 -16.70
CA GLU A 235 -8.01 6.54 -17.69
C GLU A 235 -6.53 6.52 -18.11
N LEU A 236 -5.69 5.82 -17.34
CA LEU A 236 -4.24 5.80 -17.56
C LEU A 236 -3.83 5.36 -18.98
N PRO A 237 -4.39 4.28 -19.57
CA PRO A 237 -4.00 3.86 -20.92
C PRO A 237 -4.23 4.94 -21.99
N ALA A 238 -5.36 5.65 -21.92
CA ALA A 238 -5.65 6.74 -22.86
C ALA A 238 -4.77 7.96 -22.60
N THR A 239 -4.37 8.19 -21.36
CA THR A 239 -3.46 9.28 -20.98
C THR A 239 -2.04 9.02 -21.49
N LEU A 240 -1.54 7.78 -21.39
CA LEU A 240 -0.23 7.38 -21.93
C LEU A 240 -0.14 7.61 -23.43
N GLN A 241 -1.20 7.25 -24.20
CA GLN A 241 -1.24 7.47 -25.64
C GLN A 241 -1.17 8.95 -26.08
N ARG A 242 -1.52 9.87 -25.17
CA ARG A 242 -1.43 11.33 -25.42
C ARG A 242 -0.07 11.91 -25.04
N LEU A 243 0.72 11.19 -24.28
CA LEU A 243 2.05 11.61 -23.82
C LEU A 243 3.20 11.08 -24.69
N ASP A 244 2.92 10.07 -25.55
CA ASP A 244 3.81 9.54 -26.60
C ASP A 244 3.80 10.43 -27.85
#